data_dbec14f1b957e2dd5ee72e89861c3dd6
#
_entry.id   dbec14f1b957e2dd5ee72e89861c3dd6
#
_cell.length_a   1.000
_cell.length_b   1.000
_cell.length_c   1.000
_cell.angle_alpha   90.00
_cell.angle_beta   90.00
_cell.angle_gamma   90.00
#
_symmetry.space_group_name_H-M   'P 1'
#
loop_
_entity.id
_entity.type
_entity.pdbx_description
1 polymer ?
#
loop_
_entity_poly.entity_id
_entity_poly.type
_entity_poly.pdbx_seq_one_letter_code
_entity_poly.pdbx_strand_id
1 'polypeptide(L)'
;KGISTKDYTDIEIDFWSNSWDNAAKRSAEGFKIVNVDSFHLYGNTGRDKRDVVNVEHIFNNWTPVTFSSSGTVQPADPNLLGAKTAMWADIADMGVTERDNYERLMRQAAVLSEKTWGGTDEDQTYEEYSLKFEKLKAGPGVELASDIPSETSLVLDYDFKNVKSGEDGTVVYDAAGNGYNGTVINA
;
A
#
# COMPACT_ATOMS: atom_id res chain seq x y z
N LYS A 1 -21.60 34.85 13.71
CA LYS A 1 -20.20 35.04 14.15
C LYS A 1 -19.47 33.79 13.74
N GLY A 2 -18.45 33.87 12.85
CA GLY A 2 -17.60 32.75 12.51
C GLY A 2 -16.78 32.31 13.72
N ILE A 3 -16.57 31.01 13.86
CA ILE A 3 -15.68 30.45 14.86
C ILE A 3 -14.25 30.84 14.48
N SER A 4 -13.48 31.39 15.41
CA SER A 4 -12.08 31.72 15.18
C SER A 4 -11.25 30.43 15.09
N THR A 5 -10.51 30.24 14.01
CA THR A 5 -9.61 29.09 13.85
C THR A 5 -8.48 29.07 14.89
N LYS A 6 -8.16 30.20 15.50
CA LYS A 6 -7.15 30.31 16.55
C LYS A 6 -7.48 29.56 17.82
N ASP A 7 -8.75 29.24 18.06
CA ASP A 7 -9.20 28.56 19.29
C ASP A 7 -9.07 27.02 19.17
N TYR A 8 -8.58 26.49 18.03
CA TYR A 8 -8.53 25.05 17.71
C TYR A 8 -7.18 24.60 17.17
N THR A 9 -6.08 25.26 17.53
CA THR A 9 -4.73 24.89 17.06
C THR A 9 -4.19 23.60 17.67
N ASP A 10 -4.90 22.99 18.62
CA ASP A 10 -4.69 21.64 19.12
C ASP A 10 -5.21 20.54 18.20
N ILE A 11 -5.97 20.90 17.16
CA ILE A 11 -6.45 19.96 16.14
C ILE A 11 -5.35 19.71 15.12
N GLU A 12 -5.12 18.42 14.82
CA GLU A 12 -4.31 17.96 13.71
C GLU A 12 -5.14 17.93 12.43
N ILE A 13 -4.58 18.43 11.32
CA ILE A 13 -5.27 18.50 10.03
C ILE A 13 -4.58 17.56 9.04
N ASP A 14 -5.30 16.55 8.58
CA ASP A 14 -4.91 15.70 7.47
C ASP A 14 -5.23 16.40 6.14
N PHE A 15 -4.20 16.86 5.43
CA PHE A 15 -4.34 17.52 4.13
C PHE A 15 -4.35 16.50 3.00
N TRP A 16 -5.52 16.06 2.57
CA TRP A 16 -5.69 15.14 1.45
C TRP A 16 -5.90 15.84 0.10
N SER A 17 -6.33 17.10 0.11
CA SER A 17 -6.42 17.93 -1.08
C SER A 17 -6.18 19.40 -0.75
N ASN A 18 -5.08 19.92 -1.27
CA ASN A 18 -4.72 21.33 -1.09
C ASN A 18 -5.56 22.31 -1.92
N SER A 19 -6.46 21.78 -2.79
CA SER A 19 -7.40 22.60 -3.56
C SER A 19 -8.54 23.16 -2.71
N TRP A 20 -8.81 22.57 -1.54
CA TRP A 20 -9.88 22.98 -0.63
C TRP A 20 -9.42 23.90 0.46
N ASP A 21 -8.15 23.79 0.85
CA ASP A 21 -7.51 24.68 1.84
C ASP A 21 -5.99 24.70 1.56
N ASN A 22 -5.24 25.52 2.28
CA ASN A 22 -3.82 25.70 2.07
C ASN A 22 -3.01 25.25 3.30
N ALA A 23 -2.19 24.21 3.14
CA ALA A 23 -1.42 23.64 4.22
C ALA A 23 -0.42 24.64 4.83
N ALA A 24 0.29 25.41 4.01
CA ALA A 24 1.23 26.43 4.50
C ALA A 24 0.53 27.52 5.31
N LYS A 25 -0.67 27.92 4.89
CA LYS A 25 -1.48 28.88 5.64
C LYS A 25 -1.88 28.31 7.01
N ARG A 26 -2.34 27.07 7.06
CA ARG A 26 -2.76 26.44 8.31
C ARG A 26 -1.58 26.20 9.25
N SER A 27 -0.42 25.81 8.73
CA SER A 27 0.80 25.75 9.54
C SER A 27 1.16 27.11 10.13
N ALA A 28 1.12 28.18 9.32
CA ALA A 28 1.40 29.54 9.81
C ALA A 28 0.39 30.04 10.87
N GLU A 29 -0.82 29.51 10.89
CA GLU A 29 -1.83 29.76 11.92
C GLU A 29 -1.61 28.91 13.18
N GLY A 30 -0.65 27.97 13.18
CA GLY A 30 -0.27 27.15 14.32
C GLY A 30 -0.91 25.76 14.38
N PHE A 31 -1.67 25.35 13.35
CA PHE A 31 -2.21 24.00 13.27
C PHE A 31 -1.12 22.98 12.98
N LYS A 32 -1.20 21.81 13.62
CA LYS A 32 -0.44 20.65 13.22
C LYS A 32 -1.01 20.05 11.94
N ILE A 33 -0.16 19.75 10.97
CA ILE A 33 -0.57 19.27 9.66
C ILE A 33 0.13 17.96 9.31
N VAL A 34 -0.58 17.10 8.61
CA VAL A 34 -0.06 15.86 8.03
C VAL A 34 -0.33 15.87 6.53
N ASN A 35 0.68 15.56 5.74
CA ASN A 35 0.52 15.44 4.29
C ASN A 35 -0.13 14.10 3.94
N VAL A 36 -1.34 14.16 3.41
CA VAL A 36 -2.12 12.99 2.96
C VAL A 36 -2.57 13.21 1.51
N ASP A 37 -1.78 13.98 0.76
CA ASP A 37 -2.14 14.45 -0.57
C ASP A 37 -2.61 13.33 -1.50
N SER A 38 -3.86 13.38 -1.89
CA SER A 38 -4.50 12.35 -2.71
C SER A 38 -3.90 12.19 -4.11
N PHE A 39 -3.18 13.18 -4.59
CA PHE A 39 -2.52 13.11 -5.89
C PHE A 39 -1.29 12.21 -5.87
N HIS A 40 -0.55 12.21 -4.76
CA HIS A 40 0.69 11.45 -4.62
C HIS A 40 0.52 10.18 -3.77
N LEU A 41 -0.29 10.23 -2.72
CA LEU A 41 -0.27 9.26 -1.63
C LEU A 41 -1.51 8.36 -1.56
N TYR A 42 -2.47 8.50 -2.48
CA TYR A 42 -3.66 7.65 -2.53
C TYR A 42 -3.55 6.59 -3.60
N GLY A 43 -3.69 5.31 -3.20
CA GLY A 43 -4.09 4.22 -4.07
C GLY A 43 -5.61 4.07 -4.03
N ASN A 44 -6.26 4.03 -5.18
CA ASN A 44 -7.69 3.80 -5.29
C ASN A 44 -7.96 2.67 -6.26
N THR A 45 -8.20 1.50 -5.73
CA THR A 45 -8.39 0.26 -6.48
C THR A 45 -9.49 0.41 -7.54
N GLY A 46 -9.16 0.06 -8.78
CA GLY A 46 -10.09 0.06 -9.91
C GLY A 46 -10.34 1.42 -10.53
N ARG A 47 -9.59 2.44 -10.17
CA ARG A 47 -9.78 3.79 -10.68
C ARG A 47 -8.62 4.27 -11.56
N ASP A 48 -8.59 3.75 -12.79
CA ASP A 48 -7.68 4.16 -13.88
C ASP A 48 -6.21 4.41 -13.43
N LYS A 49 -5.66 5.58 -13.76
CA LYS A 49 -4.26 5.93 -13.48
C LYS A 49 -3.91 6.13 -11.98
N ARG A 50 -4.91 6.20 -11.11
CA ARG A 50 -4.75 6.35 -9.67
C ARG A 50 -4.93 5.04 -8.91
N ASP A 51 -5.04 3.96 -9.65
CA ASP A 51 -5.17 2.63 -9.07
C ASP A 51 -3.95 2.26 -8.23
N VAL A 52 -2.77 2.66 -8.68
CA VAL A 52 -1.49 2.40 -8.01
C VAL A 52 -0.75 3.72 -7.78
N VAL A 53 -0.26 3.91 -6.55
CA VAL A 53 0.65 5.02 -6.25
C VAL A 53 1.95 4.86 -7.04
N ASN A 54 2.40 5.92 -7.68
CA ASN A 54 3.69 5.93 -8.39
C ASN A 54 4.86 6.04 -7.39
N VAL A 55 5.29 4.90 -6.87
CA VAL A 55 6.34 4.83 -5.84
C VAL A 55 7.70 5.33 -6.33
N GLU A 56 8.01 5.15 -7.61
CA GLU A 56 9.23 5.70 -8.21
C GLU A 56 9.21 7.23 -8.23
N HIS A 57 8.08 7.83 -8.59
CA HIS A 57 7.93 9.28 -8.53
C HIS A 57 8.08 9.80 -7.10
N ILE A 58 7.51 9.11 -6.12
CA ILE A 58 7.65 9.48 -4.70
C ILE A 58 9.11 9.41 -4.29
N PHE A 59 9.79 8.32 -4.63
CA PHE A 59 11.20 8.15 -4.31
C PHE A 59 12.06 9.28 -4.89
N ASN A 60 11.92 9.57 -6.17
CA ASN A 60 12.79 10.49 -6.90
C ASN A 60 12.43 11.98 -6.70
N ASN A 61 11.14 12.31 -6.55
CA ASN A 61 10.69 13.70 -6.75
C ASN A 61 9.82 14.25 -5.61
N TRP A 62 9.33 13.39 -4.71
CA TRP A 62 8.42 13.84 -3.68
C TRP A 62 9.12 13.93 -2.31
N THR A 63 8.69 14.89 -1.51
CA THR A 63 9.08 15.03 -0.11
C THR A 63 7.87 15.37 0.76
N PRO A 64 7.91 15.19 2.09
CA PRO A 64 6.78 15.50 2.96
C PRO A 64 6.24 16.94 2.86
N VAL A 65 7.07 17.88 2.40
CA VAL A 65 6.64 19.28 2.21
C VAL A 65 5.96 19.54 0.87
N THR A 66 5.89 18.53 -0.03
CA THR A 66 5.33 18.63 -1.38
C THR A 66 3.83 18.36 -1.36
N PHE A 67 3.02 19.35 -1.70
CA PHE A 67 1.58 19.25 -1.89
C PHE A 67 1.21 19.53 -3.33
N SER A 68 0.22 18.84 -3.90
CA SER A 68 -0.13 18.87 -5.33
C SER A 68 -0.70 20.18 -5.85
N SER A 69 -1.22 21.03 -5.00
CA SER A 69 -1.75 22.34 -5.40
C SER A 69 -1.32 23.40 -4.41
N SER A 70 -0.57 24.37 -4.88
CA SER A 70 -0.14 25.63 -4.25
C SER A 70 0.09 25.62 -2.72
N GLY A 71 1.25 26.05 -2.31
CA GLY A 71 1.58 26.28 -0.90
C GLY A 71 2.53 25.22 -0.37
N THR A 72 3.77 25.29 -0.81
CA THR A 72 4.87 24.52 -0.23
C THR A 72 4.99 24.89 1.25
N VAL A 73 4.93 23.90 2.10
CA VAL A 73 5.32 24.04 3.51
C VAL A 73 6.85 24.10 3.55
N GLN A 74 7.38 24.92 4.44
CA GLN A 74 8.83 25.05 4.52
C GLN A 74 9.47 23.76 5.04
N PRO A 75 10.65 23.38 4.55
CA PRO A 75 11.43 22.31 5.16
C PRO A 75 11.64 22.57 6.64
N ALA A 76 11.56 21.52 7.46
CA ALA A 76 11.66 21.59 8.92
C ALA A 76 10.61 22.48 9.62
N ASP A 77 9.45 22.69 9.01
CA ASP A 77 8.32 23.33 9.66
C ASP A 77 7.90 22.52 10.90
N PRO A 78 7.91 23.11 12.12
CA PRO A 78 7.61 22.39 13.37
C PRO A 78 6.15 21.95 13.47
N ASN A 79 5.29 22.42 12.58
CA ASN A 79 3.89 22.04 12.52
C ASN A 79 3.62 20.94 11.50
N LEU A 80 4.56 20.61 10.60
CA LEU A 80 4.45 19.45 9.71
C LEU A 80 4.88 18.19 10.46
N LEU A 81 3.92 17.33 10.80
CA LEU A 81 4.18 16.10 11.56
C LEU A 81 4.69 14.95 10.71
N GLY A 82 4.50 15.01 9.38
CA GLY A 82 4.89 13.97 8.46
C GLY A 82 3.86 13.73 7.37
N ALA A 83 3.74 12.47 6.92
CA ALA A 83 2.79 12.12 5.88
C ALA A 83 2.11 10.78 6.15
N LYS A 84 0.95 10.57 5.52
CA LYS A 84 0.19 9.31 5.54
C LYS A 84 -0.11 8.89 4.11
N THR A 85 -0.10 7.60 3.84
CA THR A 85 -0.63 7.02 2.61
C THR A 85 -1.95 6.33 2.89
N ALA A 86 -2.82 6.26 1.88
CA ALA A 86 -4.10 5.59 1.99
C ALA A 86 -4.35 4.67 0.80
N MET A 87 -5.02 3.55 1.09
CA MET A 87 -5.54 2.63 0.08
C MET A 87 -7.07 2.61 0.20
N TRP A 88 -7.75 2.99 -0.86
CA TRP A 88 -9.20 3.01 -0.94
C TRP A 88 -9.69 1.89 -1.84
N ALA A 89 -10.78 1.25 -1.45
CA ALA A 89 -11.39 0.16 -2.19
C ALA A 89 -12.81 0.52 -2.69
N ASP A 90 -13.01 1.77 -3.11
CA ASP A 90 -14.32 2.28 -3.54
C ASP A 90 -14.87 1.54 -4.76
N ILE A 91 -14.00 0.93 -5.56
CA ILE A 91 -14.35 0.21 -6.78
C ILE A 91 -13.69 -1.19 -6.72
N ALA A 92 -14.00 -1.93 -5.64
CA ALA A 92 -13.38 -3.24 -5.38
C ALA A 92 -13.89 -4.38 -6.29
N ASP A 93 -14.87 -4.12 -7.15
CA ASP A 93 -15.46 -5.08 -8.09
C ASP A 93 -14.62 -5.33 -9.35
N MET A 94 -13.48 -4.65 -9.49
CA MET A 94 -12.60 -4.75 -10.66
C MET A 94 -11.58 -5.91 -10.59
N GLY A 95 -11.85 -6.92 -9.80
CA GLY A 95 -11.04 -8.14 -9.73
C GLY A 95 -9.73 -8.00 -8.94
N VAL A 96 -9.60 -6.94 -8.12
CA VAL A 96 -8.45 -6.75 -7.24
C VAL A 96 -8.63 -7.56 -5.97
N THR A 97 -7.65 -8.41 -5.66
CA THR A 97 -7.66 -9.25 -4.48
C THR A 97 -7.14 -8.53 -3.23
N GLU A 98 -7.40 -9.10 -2.06
CA GLU A 98 -6.81 -8.63 -0.79
C GLU A 98 -5.28 -8.63 -0.87
N ARG A 99 -4.69 -9.63 -1.49
CA ARG A 99 -3.26 -9.73 -1.72
C ARG A 99 -2.71 -8.58 -2.58
N ASP A 100 -3.38 -8.26 -3.70
CA ASP A 100 -2.98 -7.14 -4.55
C ASP A 100 -2.97 -5.84 -3.75
N ASN A 101 -3.98 -5.62 -2.92
CA ASN A 101 -4.06 -4.45 -2.06
C ASN A 101 -2.95 -4.44 -1.01
N TYR A 102 -2.64 -5.58 -0.41
CA TYR A 102 -1.53 -5.71 0.54
C TYR A 102 -0.19 -5.36 -0.11
N GLU A 103 0.12 -5.93 -1.27
CA GLU A 103 1.38 -5.67 -1.98
C GLU A 103 1.52 -4.19 -2.39
N ARG A 104 0.44 -3.58 -2.85
CA ARG A 104 0.40 -2.15 -3.17
C ARG A 104 0.64 -1.30 -1.94
N LEU A 105 -0.05 -1.58 -0.84
CA LEU A 105 0.10 -0.84 0.41
C LEU A 105 1.51 -0.97 0.98
N MET A 106 2.11 -2.15 0.92
CA MET A 106 3.48 -2.36 1.41
C MET A 106 4.50 -1.54 0.62
N ARG A 107 4.37 -1.45 -0.70
CA ARG A 107 5.23 -0.60 -1.53
C ARG A 107 5.07 0.89 -1.22
N GLN A 108 3.83 1.33 -1.03
CA GLN A 108 3.52 2.72 -0.65
C GLN A 108 4.10 3.06 0.73
N ALA A 109 3.85 2.21 1.71
CA ALA A 109 4.32 2.40 3.08
C ALA A 109 5.84 2.42 3.16
N ALA A 110 6.52 1.55 2.41
CA ALA A 110 7.97 1.48 2.40
C ALA A 110 8.60 2.76 1.83
N VAL A 111 8.15 3.23 0.66
CA VAL A 111 8.69 4.47 0.08
C VAL A 111 8.36 5.69 0.92
N LEU A 112 7.18 5.71 1.54
CA LEU A 112 6.81 6.80 2.45
C LEU A 112 7.69 6.82 3.69
N SER A 113 8.00 5.65 4.27
CA SER A 113 8.92 5.52 5.40
C SER A 113 10.30 6.05 5.05
N GLU A 114 10.83 5.70 3.89
CA GLU A 114 12.12 6.21 3.39
C GLU A 114 12.14 7.74 3.37
N LYS A 115 11.08 8.36 2.86
CA LYS A 115 10.97 9.81 2.73
C LYS A 115 10.72 10.56 4.04
N THR A 116 10.14 9.90 5.04
CA THR A 116 9.70 10.57 6.29
C THR A 116 10.66 10.37 7.46
N TRP A 117 11.46 9.29 7.47
CA TRP A 117 12.30 8.95 8.64
C TRP A 117 13.76 9.36 8.51
N GLY A 118 14.37 9.16 7.39
CA GLY A 118 15.81 9.42 7.23
C GLY A 118 16.15 10.31 6.05
N GLY A 119 15.17 10.53 5.20
CA GLY A 119 15.42 11.04 3.87
C GLY A 119 16.08 9.98 2.98
N THR A 120 15.94 10.16 1.68
CA THR A 120 16.63 9.32 0.71
C THR A 120 18.10 9.69 0.70
N ASP A 121 18.99 8.71 0.73
CA ASP A 121 20.39 8.91 0.45
C ASP A 121 20.54 9.52 -0.96
N GLU A 122 21.22 10.64 -1.09
CA GLU A 122 21.34 11.39 -2.36
C GLU A 122 21.96 10.56 -3.47
N ASP A 123 22.81 9.59 -3.11
CA ASP A 123 23.49 8.70 -4.05
C ASP A 123 22.67 7.43 -4.37
N GLN A 124 21.55 7.17 -3.67
CA GLN A 124 20.75 5.98 -3.88
C GLN A 124 19.78 6.13 -5.05
N THR A 125 19.86 5.21 -6.00
CA THR A 125 18.89 5.11 -7.09
C THR A 125 17.61 4.39 -6.65
N TYR A 126 16.50 4.65 -7.37
CA TYR A 126 15.25 3.91 -7.15
C TYR A 126 15.40 2.40 -7.39
N GLU A 127 16.25 2.02 -8.35
CA GLU A 127 16.53 0.61 -8.63
C GLU A 127 17.17 -0.09 -7.43
N GLU A 128 18.19 0.52 -6.83
CA GLU A 128 18.85 -0.01 -5.62
C GLU A 128 17.91 -0.07 -4.43
N TYR A 129 17.08 0.97 -4.23
CA TYR A 129 16.03 0.97 -3.23
C TYR A 129 15.03 -0.18 -3.46
N SER A 130 14.56 -0.36 -4.69
CA SER A 130 13.61 -1.41 -5.06
C SER A 130 14.16 -2.81 -4.78
N LEU A 131 15.43 -3.05 -5.08
CA LEU A 131 16.11 -4.32 -4.75
C LEU A 131 16.22 -4.56 -3.24
N LYS A 132 16.45 -3.53 -2.44
CA LYS A 132 16.42 -3.64 -0.96
C LYS A 132 15.01 -3.97 -0.48
N PHE A 133 14.00 -3.28 -1.00
CA PHE A 133 12.60 -3.53 -0.67
C PHE A 133 12.19 -4.98 -0.96
N GLU A 134 12.52 -5.50 -2.14
CA GLU A 134 12.18 -6.90 -2.51
C GLU A 134 12.76 -7.95 -1.55
N LYS A 135 13.87 -7.64 -0.89
CA LYS A 135 14.46 -8.51 0.14
C LYS A 135 13.77 -8.40 1.51
N LEU A 136 13.17 -7.26 1.81
CA LEU A 136 12.61 -6.92 3.12
C LEU A 136 11.08 -6.94 3.17
N LYS A 137 10.41 -7.09 2.03
CA LYS A 137 8.95 -6.97 1.90
C LYS A 137 8.15 -7.97 2.74
N ALA A 138 8.78 -9.07 3.12
CA ALA A 138 8.17 -10.04 4.02
C ALA A 138 8.68 -9.80 5.44
N GLY A 139 7.85 -9.21 6.28
CA GLY A 139 8.14 -9.11 7.71
C GLY A 139 8.16 -10.48 8.40
N PRO A 140 8.81 -10.61 9.57
CA PRO A 140 8.73 -11.81 10.38
C PRO A 140 7.27 -12.17 10.71
N GLY A 141 6.87 -13.41 10.44
CA GLY A 141 5.51 -13.89 10.71
C GLY A 141 4.47 -13.55 9.65
N VAL A 142 4.85 -12.86 8.59
CA VAL A 142 3.99 -12.72 7.40
C VAL A 142 4.12 -13.98 6.56
N GLU A 143 3.10 -14.81 6.54
CA GLU A 143 3.05 -15.96 5.65
C GLU A 143 2.69 -15.48 4.24
N LEU A 144 3.69 -15.39 3.39
CA LEU A 144 3.51 -15.17 1.94
C LEU A 144 3.25 -16.50 1.20
N ALA A 145 3.05 -17.58 1.94
CA ALA A 145 2.88 -18.94 1.42
C ALA A 145 1.59 -19.15 0.59
N SER A 146 0.85 -18.10 0.31
CA SER A 146 -0.27 -18.16 -0.62
C SER A 146 0.14 -18.11 -2.10
N ASP A 147 1.43 -18.07 -2.41
CA ASP A 147 1.92 -18.33 -3.77
C ASP A 147 1.94 -19.84 -4.02
N ILE A 148 0.76 -20.39 -4.18
CA ILE A 148 0.61 -21.75 -4.69
C ILE A 148 0.91 -21.68 -6.19
N PRO A 149 2.06 -22.22 -6.65
CA PRO A 149 2.37 -22.19 -8.06
C PRO A 149 1.26 -22.88 -8.88
N SER A 150 0.76 -22.21 -9.88
CA SER A 150 -0.23 -22.79 -10.79
C SER A 150 0.08 -22.37 -12.21
N GLU A 151 0.03 -23.31 -13.13
CA GLU A 151 0.20 -23.06 -14.57
C GLU A 151 -1.07 -22.49 -15.20
N THR A 152 -2.19 -22.53 -14.48
CA THR A 152 -3.51 -22.08 -14.94
C THR A 152 -4.17 -21.16 -13.91
N SER A 153 -5.28 -20.50 -14.29
CA SER A 153 -6.10 -19.72 -13.37
C SER A 153 -6.82 -20.58 -12.31
N LEU A 154 -6.89 -21.90 -12.53
CA LEU A 154 -7.44 -22.86 -11.58
C LEU A 154 -6.30 -23.50 -10.79
N VAL A 155 -6.16 -23.13 -9.53
CA VAL A 155 -5.06 -23.58 -8.65
C VAL A 155 -5.26 -25.03 -8.21
N LEU A 156 -6.49 -25.40 -7.88
CA LEU A 156 -6.87 -26.69 -7.32
C LEU A 156 -8.27 -27.10 -7.80
N ASP A 157 -8.43 -28.38 -8.20
CA ASP A 157 -9.72 -28.97 -8.53
C ASP A 157 -9.80 -30.40 -7.98
N TYR A 158 -10.71 -30.66 -7.06
CA TYR A 158 -11.02 -32.00 -6.59
C TYR A 158 -12.38 -32.46 -7.15
N ASP A 159 -12.36 -33.00 -8.36
CA ASP A 159 -13.58 -33.49 -9.04
C ASP A 159 -14.05 -34.88 -8.50
N PHE A 160 -13.25 -35.51 -7.64
CA PHE A 160 -13.49 -36.83 -7.03
C PHE A 160 -13.69 -38.00 -8.04
N LYS A 161 -13.38 -37.79 -9.31
CA LYS A 161 -13.48 -38.86 -10.34
C LYS A 161 -12.24 -39.77 -10.33
N ASN A 162 -11.10 -39.21 -9.91
CA ASN A 162 -9.83 -39.90 -9.87
C ASN A 162 -9.39 -40.07 -8.40
N VAL A 163 -9.95 -41.07 -7.74
CA VAL A 163 -9.64 -41.43 -6.36
C VAL A 163 -8.93 -42.76 -6.32
N LYS A 164 -7.77 -42.86 -5.65
CA LYS A 164 -7.05 -44.12 -5.42
C LYS A 164 -6.95 -44.43 -3.94
N SER A 165 -7.28 -45.65 -3.58
CA SER A 165 -7.00 -46.18 -2.25
C SER A 165 -5.58 -46.72 -2.20
N GLY A 166 -4.82 -46.35 -1.14
CA GLY A 166 -3.48 -46.80 -0.90
C GLY A 166 -3.26 -47.18 0.57
N GLU A 167 -2.06 -47.66 0.91
CA GLU A 167 -1.71 -48.05 2.29
C GLU A 167 -1.76 -46.88 3.28
N ASP A 168 -1.56 -45.65 2.80
CA ASP A 168 -1.55 -44.41 3.60
C ASP A 168 -2.86 -43.62 3.52
N GLY A 169 -3.93 -44.23 3.02
CA GLY A 169 -5.25 -43.57 2.86
C GLY A 169 -5.68 -43.38 1.41
N THR A 170 -6.80 -42.73 1.25
CA THR A 170 -7.37 -42.46 -0.09
C THR A 170 -6.86 -41.14 -0.62
N VAL A 171 -6.21 -41.16 -1.78
CA VAL A 171 -5.70 -39.98 -2.46
C VAL A 171 -6.74 -39.46 -3.44
N VAL A 172 -7.05 -38.18 -3.35
CA VAL A 172 -7.86 -37.44 -4.32
C VAL A 172 -6.90 -36.62 -5.17
N TYR A 173 -6.90 -36.89 -6.48
CA TYR A 173 -6.00 -36.18 -7.38
C TYR A 173 -6.52 -34.79 -7.72
N ASP A 174 -5.59 -33.87 -7.83
CA ASP A 174 -5.86 -32.51 -8.32
C ASP A 174 -6.11 -32.56 -9.84
N ALA A 175 -7.36 -32.33 -10.24
CA ALA A 175 -7.76 -32.32 -11.65
C ALA A 175 -7.31 -31.03 -12.38
N ALA A 176 -6.88 -29.98 -11.67
CA ALA A 176 -6.28 -28.79 -12.26
C ALA A 176 -4.87 -29.07 -12.83
N GLY A 177 -4.24 -30.20 -12.45
CA GLY A 177 -2.95 -30.61 -13.01
C GLY A 177 -1.72 -30.02 -12.31
N ASN A 178 -1.90 -29.25 -11.22
CA ASN A 178 -0.79 -28.63 -10.49
C ASN A 178 -0.15 -29.54 -9.44
N GLY A 179 -0.69 -30.75 -9.24
CA GLY A 179 -0.12 -31.77 -8.36
C GLY A 179 -0.46 -31.60 -6.88
N TYR A 180 -1.41 -30.76 -6.53
CA TYR A 180 -1.88 -30.53 -5.15
C TYR A 180 -2.87 -31.62 -4.69
N ASN A 181 -2.41 -32.86 -4.68
CA ASN A 181 -3.24 -34.00 -4.33
C ASN A 181 -3.65 -33.95 -2.85
N GLY A 182 -4.92 -34.26 -2.58
CA GLY A 182 -5.46 -34.39 -1.23
C GLY A 182 -5.39 -35.81 -0.69
N THR A 183 -5.40 -35.93 0.64
CA THR A 183 -5.57 -37.25 1.31
C THR A 183 -6.83 -37.20 2.17
N VAL A 184 -7.70 -38.19 1.99
CA VAL A 184 -8.90 -38.33 2.84
C VAL A 184 -8.49 -38.97 4.17
N ILE A 185 -8.79 -38.26 5.26
CA ILE A 185 -8.49 -38.73 6.62
C ILE A 185 -9.83 -38.98 7.32
N ASN A 186 -9.99 -40.17 7.90
CA ASN A 186 -11.16 -40.53 8.70
C ASN A 186 -12.50 -40.50 7.92
N ALA A 187 -12.51 -41.02 6.69
CA ALA A 187 -13.73 -41.19 5.92
C ALA A 187 -14.44 -42.51 6.27
#